data_29a809457f4f2d0720c3067e349abb36
#
_entry.id   29a809457f4f2d0720c3067e349abb36
#
_cell.length_a   1.000
_cell.length_b   1.000
_cell.length_c   1.000
_cell.angle_alpha   90.00
_cell.angle_beta   90.00
_cell.angle_gamma   90.00
#
_symmetry.space_group_name_H-M   'P 1'
#
loop_
_entity.id
_entity.type
_entity.pdbx_description
1 polymer ?
#
loop_
_entity_poly.entity_id
_entity_poly.type
_entity_poly.pdbx_seq_one_letter_code
_entity_poly.pdbx_strand_id
1 'polypeptide(L)'
;MKKIEIKKGQLIQRRGELKSKVYQVEAGLLRSYAISDKGKEHIYMFAPEGWIIADNVSPEQPCELFIDAIEDSIVLQRDKNQQEEFDVPKLLKRISVLQKRVIMLMCASALERYRHFETTYPQIVQRVPQKMIASYLGITPEALSTIRSTSKKNS
;
A
#
# COMPACT_ATOMS: atom_id res chain seq x y z
N MET A 1 -1.73 9.41 20.61
CA MET A 1 -1.83 8.21 19.76
C MET A 1 -2.59 7.13 20.49
N LYS A 2 -3.45 6.40 19.80
CA LYS A 2 -4.23 5.29 20.38
C LYS A 2 -3.76 3.97 19.76
N LYS A 3 -3.42 3.00 20.60
CA LYS A 3 -3.10 1.63 20.15
C LYS A 3 -4.40 0.87 19.90
N ILE A 4 -4.55 0.26 18.73
CA ILE A 4 -5.71 -0.54 18.35
C ILE A 4 -5.27 -1.86 17.73
N GLU A 5 -6.06 -2.90 17.99
CA GLU A 5 -5.93 -4.21 17.35
C GLU A 5 -6.92 -4.31 16.20
N ILE A 6 -6.47 -4.84 15.08
CA ILE A 6 -7.24 -4.96 13.85
C ILE A 6 -7.16 -6.41 13.40
N LYS A 7 -8.30 -7.02 13.17
CA LYS A 7 -8.36 -8.41 12.68
C LYS A 7 -8.13 -8.47 11.18
N LYS A 8 -7.56 -9.58 10.74
CA LYS A 8 -7.42 -9.88 9.30
C LYS A 8 -8.74 -9.66 8.56
N GLY A 9 -8.68 -8.91 7.46
CA GLY A 9 -9.85 -8.54 6.63
C GLY A 9 -10.69 -7.39 7.20
N GLN A 10 -10.37 -6.88 8.38
CA GLN A 10 -11.09 -5.75 8.96
C GLN A 10 -10.75 -4.46 8.22
N LEU A 11 -11.78 -3.79 7.73
CA LEU A 11 -11.70 -2.48 7.10
C LEU A 11 -11.65 -1.39 8.18
N ILE A 12 -10.67 -0.51 8.09
CA ILE A 12 -10.45 0.60 9.05
C ILE A 12 -10.65 1.98 8.44
N GLN A 13 -10.73 2.07 7.11
CA GLN A 13 -11.10 3.29 6.39
C GLN A 13 -11.87 2.91 5.12
N ARG A 14 -12.96 3.64 4.84
CA ARG A 14 -13.76 3.51 3.61
C ARG A 14 -13.62 4.76 2.75
N ARG A 15 -13.61 4.58 1.44
CA ARG A 15 -13.76 5.70 0.50
C ARG A 15 -15.03 6.50 0.83
N GLY A 16 -14.90 7.82 0.84
CA GLY A 16 -16.01 8.74 1.14
C GLY A 16 -16.17 9.11 2.61
N GLU A 17 -15.51 8.41 3.54
CA GLU A 17 -15.51 8.80 4.96
C GLU A 17 -14.71 10.08 5.17
N LEU A 18 -15.17 10.91 6.13
CA LEU A 18 -14.44 12.10 6.59
C LEU A 18 -13.56 11.74 7.79
N LYS A 19 -12.67 12.67 8.18
CA LYS A 19 -11.80 12.56 9.36
C LYS A 19 -10.85 11.35 9.26
N SER A 20 -10.27 11.15 8.07
CA SER A 20 -9.26 10.11 7.85
C SER A 20 -8.14 10.20 8.88
N LYS A 21 -7.63 9.04 9.28
CA LYS A 21 -6.59 8.91 10.31
C LYS A 21 -5.24 8.57 9.70
N VAL A 22 -4.21 8.64 10.53
CA VAL A 22 -2.88 8.11 10.24
C VAL A 22 -2.67 6.88 11.11
N TYR A 23 -2.18 5.80 10.50
CA TYR A 23 -1.91 4.54 11.17
C TYR A 23 -0.42 4.20 11.02
N GLN A 24 0.25 3.97 12.13
CA GLN A 24 1.60 3.41 12.17
C GLN A 24 1.50 1.93 12.55
N VAL A 25 2.02 1.05 11.71
CA VAL A 25 1.95 -0.41 11.94
C VAL A 25 3.04 -0.82 12.92
N GLU A 26 2.65 -1.36 14.08
CA GLU A 26 3.57 -1.97 15.04
C GLU A 26 3.79 -3.46 14.77
N ALA A 27 2.72 -4.17 14.38
CA ALA A 27 2.77 -5.57 14.01
C ALA A 27 1.72 -5.87 12.95
N GLY A 28 1.98 -6.82 12.06
CA GLY A 28 1.07 -7.23 11.00
C GLY A 28 1.27 -6.48 9.70
N LEU A 29 0.22 -6.43 8.87
CA LEU A 29 0.30 -5.91 7.50
C LEU A 29 -1.02 -5.28 7.08
N LEU A 30 -0.97 -4.02 6.71
CA LEU A 30 -2.09 -3.29 6.12
C LEU A 30 -1.88 -3.07 4.62
N ARG A 31 -2.97 -2.77 3.92
CA ARG A 31 -2.96 -2.26 2.54
C ARG A 31 -3.90 -1.08 2.37
N SER A 32 -3.59 -0.22 1.39
CA SER A 32 -4.53 0.76 0.85
C SER A 32 -4.79 0.50 -0.62
N TYR A 33 -6.04 0.70 -1.05
CA TYR A 33 -6.46 0.41 -2.41
C TYR A 33 -7.64 1.29 -2.84
N ALA A 34 -7.77 1.44 -4.14
CA ALA A 34 -8.93 2.02 -4.79
C ALA A 34 -9.75 0.91 -5.47
N ILE A 35 -11.05 1.16 -5.66
CA ILE A 35 -11.94 0.28 -6.43
C ILE A 35 -12.38 1.07 -7.66
N SER A 36 -12.14 0.51 -8.86
CA SER A 36 -12.60 1.09 -10.12
C SER A 36 -14.12 0.95 -10.29
N ASP A 37 -14.70 1.66 -11.25
CA ASP A 37 -16.14 1.56 -11.59
C ASP A 37 -16.56 0.15 -11.99
N LYS A 38 -15.62 -0.69 -12.43
CA LYS A 38 -15.83 -2.11 -12.75
C LYS A 38 -15.70 -3.04 -11.54
N GLY A 39 -15.58 -2.49 -10.32
CA GLY A 39 -15.42 -3.26 -9.08
C GLY A 39 -14.06 -3.91 -8.86
N LYS A 40 -13.04 -3.56 -9.68
CA LYS A 40 -11.70 -4.11 -9.55
C LYS A 40 -10.90 -3.31 -8.53
N GLU A 41 -10.26 -4.03 -7.58
CA GLU A 41 -9.32 -3.45 -6.62
C GLU A 41 -7.97 -3.13 -7.28
N HIS A 42 -7.46 -1.94 -7.00
CA HIS A 42 -6.14 -1.48 -7.41
C HIS A 42 -5.36 -1.11 -6.16
N ILE A 43 -4.39 -1.94 -5.80
CA ILE A 43 -3.60 -1.72 -4.59
C ILE A 43 -2.61 -0.58 -4.83
N TYR A 44 -2.71 0.42 -3.95
CA TYR A 44 -1.85 1.58 -3.95
C TYR A 44 -0.57 1.34 -3.15
N MET A 45 -0.69 0.71 -1.97
CA MET A 45 0.44 0.54 -1.05
C MET A 45 0.20 -0.64 -0.11
N PHE A 46 1.28 -1.31 0.27
CA PHE A 46 1.35 -2.19 1.44
C PHE A 46 2.09 -1.47 2.56
N ALA A 47 1.68 -1.69 3.81
CA ALA A 47 2.31 -1.13 4.98
C ALA A 47 2.63 -2.25 5.98
N PRO A 48 3.84 -2.82 5.93
CA PRO A 48 4.34 -3.74 6.95
C PRO A 48 4.75 -3.00 8.22
N GLU A 49 5.28 -3.75 9.17
CA GLU A 49 5.77 -3.25 10.45
C GLU A 49 6.73 -2.06 10.28
N GLY A 50 6.56 -1.03 11.09
CA GLY A 50 7.32 0.21 11.05
C GLY A 50 6.83 1.25 10.02
N TRP A 51 5.92 0.87 9.11
CA TRP A 51 5.41 1.78 8.10
C TRP A 51 4.21 2.58 8.58
N ILE A 52 4.01 3.72 7.93
CA ILE A 52 2.86 4.60 8.13
C ILE A 52 1.96 4.51 6.90
N ILE A 53 0.66 4.35 7.13
CA ILE A 53 -0.36 4.34 6.09
C ILE A 53 -1.44 5.38 6.42
N ALA A 54 -1.81 6.17 5.43
CA ALA A 54 -2.85 7.20 5.50
C ALA A 54 -3.33 7.53 4.09
N ASP A 55 -4.52 8.08 3.99
CA ASP A 55 -4.96 8.82 2.80
C ASP A 55 -4.29 10.21 2.77
N ASN A 56 -4.09 10.79 1.60
CA ASN A 56 -3.42 12.10 1.47
C ASN A 56 -4.39 13.30 1.49
N VAL A 57 -5.69 13.06 1.68
CA VAL A 57 -6.70 14.11 1.80
C VAL A 57 -6.72 14.74 3.19
N SER A 58 -7.18 15.97 3.30
CA SER A 58 -7.38 16.62 4.60
C SER A 58 -8.52 15.95 5.39
N PRO A 59 -8.60 16.12 6.73
CA PRO A 59 -9.68 15.52 7.53
C PRO A 59 -11.10 15.96 7.11
N GLU A 60 -11.23 17.11 6.49
CA GLU A 60 -12.49 17.68 6.03
C GLU A 60 -12.92 17.19 4.64
N GLN A 61 -12.01 16.50 3.95
CA GLN A 61 -12.26 15.92 2.62
C GLN A 61 -12.59 14.43 2.74
N PRO A 62 -13.46 13.91 1.85
CA PRO A 62 -13.75 12.48 1.78
C PRO A 62 -12.49 11.67 1.42
N CYS A 63 -12.30 10.54 2.09
CA CYS A 63 -11.24 9.59 1.76
C CYS A 63 -11.36 9.10 0.32
N GLU A 64 -10.23 8.96 -0.37
CA GLU A 64 -10.16 8.41 -1.71
C GLU A 64 -9.88 6.89 -1.71
N LEU A 65 -9.22 6.40 -0.65
CA LEU A 65 -8.75 5.02 -0.55
C LEU A 65 -9.48 4.24 0.54
N PHE A 66 -9.60 2.94 0.31
CA PHE A 66 -9.89 1.96 1.36
C PHE A 66 -8.60 1.55 2.07
N ILE A 67 -8.68 1.25 3.36
CA ILE A 67 -7.57 0.67 4.13
C ILE A 67 -8.12 -0.52 4.93
N ASP A 68 -7.52 -1.69 4.77
CA ASP A 68 -7.82 -2.90 5.52
C ASP A 68 -6.56 -3.65 5.97
N ALA A 69 -6.76 -4.65 6.82
CA ALA A 69 -5.69 -5.51 7.32
C ALA A 69 -5.61 -6.81 6.52
N ILE A 70 -4.42 -7.14 6.01
CA ILE A 70 -4.12 -8.42 5.36
C ILE A 70 -3.90 -9.52 6.39
N GLU A 71 -3.40 -9.15 7.56
CA GLU A 71 -3.13 -10.02 8.71
C GLU A 71 -3.68 -9.40 9.99
N ASP A 72 -3.82 -10.17 11.07
CA ASP A 72 -4.05 -9.61 12.40
C ASP A 72 -2.95 -8.60 12.70
N SER A 73 -3.34 -7.38 13.02
CA SER A 73 -2.42 -6.24 13.06
C SER A 73 -2.60 -5.41 14.32
N ILE A 74 -1.52 -4.79 14.77
CA ILE A 74 -1.51 -3.81 15.84
C ILE A 74 -1.00 -2.49 15.28
N VAL A 75 -1.76 -1.41 15.46
CA VAL A 75 -1.38 -0.10 14.94
C VAL A 75 -1.53 0.99 15.99
N LEU A 76 -0.71 2.02 15.86
CA LEU A 76 -0.89 3.29 16.53
C LEU A 76 -1.68 4.23 15.63
N GLN A 77 -2.91 4.55 16.03
CA GLN A 77 -3.79 5.48 15.34
C GLN A 77 -3.62 6.88 15.90
N ARG A 78 -3.56 7.88 15.02
CA ARG A 78 -3.64 9.29 15.38
C ARG A 78 -4.52 10.07 14.41
N ASP A 79 -5.06 11.18 14.90
CA ASP A 79 -5.72 12.16 14.04
C ASP A 79 -4.68 12.86 13.15
N LYS A 80 -5.11 13.29 11.97
CA LYS A 80 -4.33 14.22 11.17
C LYS A 80 -4.38 15.59 11.82
N ASN A 81 -3.22 16.13 12.11
CA ASN A 81 -3.12 17.49 12.64
C ASN A 81 -2.78 18.45 11.49
N GLN A 82 -3.65 19.41 11.22
CA GLN A 82 -3.43 20.43 10.17
C GLN A 82 -2.29 21.39 10.50
N GLN A 83 -1.87 21.45 11.77
CA GLN A 83 -0.80 22.33 12.25
C GLN A 83 0.56 21.66 12.36
N GLU A 84 0.71 20.38 11.95
CA GLU A 84 2.05 19.78 11.88
C GLU A 84 2.88 20.54 10.85
N GLU A 85 4.01 21.08 11.27
CA GLU A 85 5.02 21.63 10.36
C GLU A 85 5.35 20.60 9.28
N PHE A 86 5.21 21.01 8.03
CA PHE A 86 5.56 20.15 6.90
C PHE A 86 7.06 19.88 6.93
N ASP A 87 7.44 18.65 7.21
CA ASP A 87 8.82 18.16 7.01
C ASP A 87 9.09 18.10 5.50
N VAL A 88 9.54 19.22 4.94
CA VAL A 88 9.79 19.36 3.50
C VAL A 88 10.71 18.24 2.96
N PRO A 89 11.82 17.87 3.62
CA PRO A 89 12.64 16.73 3.21
C PRO A 89 11.86 15.41 3.09
N LYS A 90 10.99 15.10 4.05
CA LYS A 90 10.15 13.88 3.99
C LYS A 90 9.13 13.96 2.86
N LEU A 91 8.54 15.12 2.63
CA LEU A 91 7.60 15.34 1.53
C LEU A 91 8.28 15.14 0.17
N LEU A 92 9.45 15.74 -0.05
CA LEU A 92 10.22 15.58 -1.27
C LEU A 92 10.64 14.12 -1.50
N LYS A 93 11.06 13.42 -0.43
CA LYS A 93 11.35 11.98 -0.50
C LYS A 93 10.12 11.18 -0.94
N ARG A 94 8.95 11.49 -0.39
CA ARG A 94 7.69 10.84 -0.77
C ARG A 94 7.33 11.09 -2.22
N ILE A 95 7.43 12.33 -2.69
CA ILE A 95 7.19 12.71 -4.09
C ILE A 95 8.14 11.95 -5.02
N SER A 96 9.43 11.89 -4.68
CA SER A 96 10.44 11.15 -5.48
C SER A 96 10.09 9.65 -5.58
N VAL A 97 9.65 9.02 -4.51
CA VAL A 97 9.21 7.61 -4.51
C VAL A 97 8.01 7.42 -5.42
N LEU A 98 7.01 8.30 -5.34
CA LEU A 98 5.82 8.25 -6.18
C LEU A 98 6.16 8.51 -7.66
N GLN A 99 7.03 9.46 -7.96
CA GLN A 99 7.51 9.72 -9.32
C GLN A 99 8.18 8.49 -9.92
N LYS A 100 9.09 7.85 -9.18
CA LYS A 100 9.76 6.60 -9.62
C LYS A 100 8.74 5.49 -9.89
N ARG A 101 7.71 5.37 -9.04
CA ARG A 101 6.66 4.38 -9.23
C ARG A 101 5.82 4.66 -10.48
N VAL A 102 5.44 5.91 -10.73
CA VAL A 102 4.71 6.29 -11.94
C VAL A 102 5.53 5.95 -13.18
N ILE A 103 6.80 6.33 -13.23
CA ILE A 103 7.71 6.00 -14.35
C ILE A 103 7.81 4.49 -14.54
N MET A 104 7.99 3.74 -13.45
CA MET A 104 8.04 2.27 -13.50
C MET A 104 6.75 1.67 -14.10
N LEU A 105 5.57 2.16 -13.69
CA LEU A 105 4.29 1.68 -14.21
C LEU A 105 4.08 2.05 -15.69
N MET A 106 4.70 3.14 -16.17
CA MET A 106 4.60 3.57 -17.57
C MET A 106 5.56 2.81 -18.48
N CYS A 107 6.80 2.57 -18.06
CA CYS A 107 7.90 2.18 -18.92
C CYS A 107 8.45 0.77 -18.67
N ALA A 108 8.30 0.23 -17.45
CA ALA A 108 8.92 -1.04 -17.08
C ALA A 108 8.11 -2.25 -17.55
N SER A 109 8.83 -3.30 -17.94
CA SER A 109 8.25 -4.62 -18.19
C SER A 109 7.66 -5.23 -16.90
N ALA A 110 6.81 -6.23 -17.05
CA ALA A 110 6.20 -6.92 -15.91
C ALA A 110 7.26 -7.57 -14.99
N LEU A 111 8.35 -8.09 -15.56
CA LEU A 111 9.46 -8.65 -14.79
C LEU A 111 10.21 -7.57 -13.98
N GLU A 112 10.48 -6.43 -14.58
CA GLU A 112 11.14 -5.30 -13.88
C GLU A 112 10.28 -4.76 -12.77
N ARG A 113 8.95 -4.66 -12.96
CA ARG A 113 7.99 -4.27 -11.91
C ARG A 113 8.01 -5.27 -10.74
N TYR A 114 8.07 -6.56 -11.03
CA TYR A 114 8.12 -7.59 -10.01
C TYR A 114 9.44 -7.54 -9.22
N ARG A 115 10.57 -7.37 -9.87
CA ARG A 115 11.87 -7.19 -9.21
C ARG A 115 11.88 -5.94 -8.31
N HIS A 116 11.28 -4.85 -8.78
CA HIS A 116 11.12 -3.65 -7.97
C HIS A 116 10.29 -3.91 -6.72
N PHE A 117 9.22 -4.69 -6.83
CA PHE A 117 8.40 -5.11 -5.69
C PHE A 117 9.21 -5.93 -4.67
N GLU A 118 9.96 -6.92 -5.12
CA GLU A 118 10.81 -7.74 -4.25
C GLU A 118 11.87 -6.89 -3.52
N THR A 119 12.43 -5.89 -4.18
CA THR A 119 13.40 -4.95 -3.58
C THR A 119 12.74 -4.00 -2.58
N THR A 120 11.52 -3.53 -2.87
CA THR A 120 10.79 -2.58 -2.02
C THR A 120 10.19 -3.26 -0.79
N TYR A 121 9.74 -4.50 -0.95
CA TYR A 121 8.99 -5.25 0.07
C TYR A 121 9.55 -6.66 0.30
N PRO A 122 10.84 -6.84 0.60
CA PRO A 122 11.43 -8.17 0.72
C PRO A 122 10.78 -9.02 1.81
N GLN A 123 10.30 -8.38 2.89
CA GLN A 123 9.69 -9.07 4.03
C GLN A 123 8.24 -9.52 3.80
N ILE A 124 7.56 -9.02 2.76
CA ILE A 124 6.13 -9.32 2.56
C ILE A 124 5.82 -10.17 1.33
N VAL A 125 6.82 -10.46 0.48
CA VAL A 125 6.63 -11.23 -0.76
C VAL A 125 5.93 -12.57 -0.53
N GLN A 126 6.20 -13.22 0.61
CA GLN A 126 5.60 -14.50 1.00
C GLN A 126 4.28 -14.34 1.78
N ARG A 127 4.00 -13.16 2.33
CA ARG A 127 2.84 -12.87 3.18
C ARG A 127 1.64 -12.37 2.39
N VAL A 128 1.86 -11.85 1.18
CA VAL A 128 0.83 -11.24 0.34
C VAL A 128 0.33 -12.22 -0.72
N PRO A 129 -0.99 -12.41 -0.87
CA PRO A 129 -1.56 -13.19 -1.96
C PRO A 129 -1.11 -12.69 -3.33
N GLN A 130 -0.80 -13.61 -4.26
CA GLN A 130 -0.32 -13.25 -5.60
C GLN A 130 -1.27 -12.32 -6.37
N LYS A 131 -2.59 -12.48 -6.20
CA LYS A 131 -3.59 -11.59 -6.78
C LYS A 131 -3.41 -10.14 -6.34
N MET A 132 -3.04 -9.92 -5.09
CA MET A 132 -2.77 -8.57 -4.54
C MET A 132 -1.45 -8.01 -5.08
N ILE A 133 -0.41 -8.84 -5.21
CA ILE A 133 0.86 -8.42 -5.83
C ILE A 133 0.61 -8.03 -7.29
N ALA A 134 -0.11 -8.83 -8.05
CA ALA A 134 -0.46 -8.53 -9.44
C ALA A 134 -1.23 -7.20 -9.54
N SER A 135 -2.20 -6.96 -8.65
CA SER A 135 -2.94 -5.70 -8.57
C SER A 135 -2.02 -4.50 -8.30
N TYR A 136 -1.09 -4.62 -7.35
CA TYR A 136 -0.10 -3.58 -7.04
C TYR A 136 0.81 -3.26 -8.23
N LEU A 137 1.19 -4.28 -9.01
CA LEU A 137 2.07 -4.16 -10.17
C LEU A 137 1.34 -3.72 -11.46
N GLY A 138 0.01 -3.69 -11.45
CA GLY A 138 -0.79 -3.39 -12.64
C GLY A 138 -0.69 -4.46 -13.73
N ILE A 139 -0.52 -5.73 -13.36
CA ILE A 139 -0.45 -6.89 -14.26
C ILE A 139 -1.53 -7.92 -13.91
N THR A 140 -1.70 -8.92 -14.77
CA THR A 140 -2.62 -10.03 -14.46
C THR A 140 -1.98 -11.07 -13.55
N PRO A 141 -2.76 -11.84 -12.76
CA PRO A 141 -2.23 -12.94 -11.96
C PRO A 141 -1.49 -13.99 -12.79
N GLU A 142 -1.94 -14.27 -14.02
CA GLU A 142 -1.32 -15.19 -14.97
C GLU A 142 0.06 -14.69 -15.40
N ALA A 143 0.19 -13.40 -15.73
CA ALA A 143 1.47 -12.78 -16.07
C ALA A 143 2.45 -12.86 -14.88
N LEU A 144 1.97 -12.61 -13.65
CA LEU A 144 2.79 -12.75 -12.45
C LEU A 144 3.25 -14.20 -12.23
N SER A 145 2.38 -15.18 -12.43
CA SER A 145 2.72 -16.60 -12.32
C SER A 145 3.83 -16.98 -13.30
N THR A 146 3.71 -16.57 -14.55
CA THR A 146 4.73 -16.80 -15.59
C THR A 146 6.09 -16.19 -15.21
N ILE A 147 6.10 -14.94 -14.73
CA ILE A 147 7.32 -14.24 -14.31
C ILE A 147 8.01 -14.99 -13.17
N ARG A 148 7.26 -15.41 -12.15
CA ARG A 148 7.81 -16.12 -10.99
C ARG A 148 8.39 -17.48 -11.34
N SER A 149 7.78 -18.19 -12.28
CA SER A 149 8.29 -19.49 -12.75
C SER A 149 9.62 -19.32 -13.54
N THR A 150 9.71 -18.27 -14.35
CA THR A 150 10.94 -17.95 -15.11
C THR A 150 12.06 -17.45 -14.19
N SER A 151 11.74 -16.62 -13.21
CA SER A 151 12.72 -16.09 -12.25
C SER A 151 13.37 -17.21 -11.41
N LYS A 152 12.59 -18.22 -11.02
CA LYS A 152 13.10 -19.39 -10.27
C LYS A 152 14.04 -20.31 -11.09
N LYS A 153 13.90 -20.32 -12.42
CA LYS A 153 14.77 -21.14 -13.30
C LYS A 153 16.12 -20.49 -13.56
N ASN A 154 16.23 -19.17 -13.32
CA ASN A 154 17.44 -18.39 -13.59
C ASN A 154 18.22 -18.01 -12.31
N SER A 155 17.79 -18.53 -11.16
CA SER A 155 18.47 -18.47 -9.88
C SER A 155 19.04 -19.83 -9.50
#